data_3096bb1571e622551c812c1e2cd245fc
#
_entry.id   3096bb1571e622551c812c1e2cd245fc
#
_cell.length_a   1.000
_cell.length_b   1.000
_cell.length_c   1.000
_cell.angle_alpha   90.00
_cell.angle_beta   90.00
_cell.angle_gamma   90.00
#
_symmetry.space_group_name_H-M   'P 1'
#
loop_
_entity.id
_entity.type
_entity.pdbx_description
1 polymer ?
#
loop_
_entity_poly.entity_id
_entity_poly.type
_entity_poly.pdbx_seq_one_letter_code
_entity_poly.pdbx_strand_id
1 'polypeptide(L)'
;VQQWCRVGPHAMVGAHSLVDADIIPYCIAAGNRARLSGINVIGLERRGFAPKTVTALRDLFRQLIRGNGLFASRLQDVRAHFSGQSEFDLLFDFIDNAGRNGVCQSFKR
;
A
#
# COMPACT_ATOMS: atom_id res chain seq x y z
N VAL A 1 12.76 3.96 -10.25
CA VAL A 1 11.37 3.50 -10.54
C VAL A 1 11.31 3.05 -11.99
N GLN A 2 10.87 1.83 -12.20
CA GLN A 2 10.75 1.28 -13.54
C GLN A 2 9.64 1.97 -14.31
N GLN A 3 9.77 2.02 -15.65
CA GLN A 3 8.80 2.63 -16.53
C GLN A 3 7.41 2.03 -16.30
N TRP A 4 6.40 2.88 -16.31
CA TRP A 4 4.98 2.56 -16.11
C TRP A 4 4.59 2.20 -14.67
N CYS A 5 5.55 2.18 -13.74
CA CYS A 5 5.23 2.03 -12.33
C CYS A 5 4.72 3.34 -11.75
N ARG A 6 3.77 3.23 -10.82
CA ARG A 6 3.22 4.38 -10.11
C ARG A 6 3.56 4.29 -8.63
N VAL A 7 3.75 5.45 -8.01
CA VAL A 7 3.93 5.54 -6.57
C VAL A 7 2.77 6.34 -6.00
N GLY A 8 2.01 5.73 -5.13
CA GLY A 8 0.79 6.33 -4.59
C GLY A 8 1.07 7.49 -3.64
N PRO A 9 0.04 8.34 -3.40
CA PRO A 9 0.16 9.45 -2.45
C PRO A 9 0.56 8.96 -1.06
N HIS A 10 1.37 9.76 -0.39
CA HIS A 10 1.87 9.49 0.96
C HIS A 10 2.73 8.22 1.09
N ALA A 11 3.07 7.57 0.00
CA ALA A 11 4.00 6.45 0.01
C ALA A 11 5.44 6.97 0.14
N MET A 12 6.31 6.12 0.68
CA MET A 12 7.72 6.43 0.82
C MET A 12 8.53 5.29 0.18
N VAL A 13 9.50 5.66 -0.64
CA VAL A 13 10.43 4.71 -1.26
C VAL A 13 11.82 4.96 -0.70
N GLY A 14 12.43 3.92 -0.16
CA GLY A 14 13.77 4.01 0.43
C GLY A 14 14.85 4.31 -0.62
N ALA A 15 15.97 4.86 -0.15
CA ALA A 15 17.10 5.16 -1.02
C ALA A 15 17.65 3.88 -1.67
N HIS A 16 18.13 4.01 -2.91
CA HIS A 16 18.71 2.90 -3.68
C HIS A 16 17.75 1.72 -3.90
N SER A 17 16.45 1.98 -3.85
CA SER A 17 15.45 0.94 -4.11
C SER A 17 15.20 0.79 -5.61
N LEU A 18 14.99 -0.45 -6.04
CA LEU A 18 14.56 -0.75 -7.40
C LEU A 18 13.06 -1.04 -7.39
N VAL A 19 12.26 -0.09 -7.88
CA VAL A 19 10.80 -0.22 -7.94
C VAL A 19 10.40 -0.76 -9.30
N ASP A 20 9.82 -1.95 -9.33
CA ASP A 20 9.38 -2.63 -10.55
C ASP A 20 7.89 -2.97 -10.55
N ALA A 21 7.15 -2.51 -9.55
CA ALA A 21 5.70 -2.67 -9.44
C ALA A 21 5.12 -1.42 -8.76
N ASP A 22 3.79 -1.25 -8.86
CA ASP A 22 3.13 -0.08 -8.27
C ASP A 22 3.21 -0.09 -6.75
N ILE A 23 3.57 1.05 -6.17
CA ILE A 23 3.62 1.22 -4.72
C ILE A 23 2.29 1.83 -4.28
N ILE A 24 1.52 1.10 -3.50
CA ILE A 24 0.21 1.56 -3.05
C ILE A 24 0.33 2.75 -2.10
N PRO A 25 -0.71 3.59 -2.01
CA PRO A 25 -0.68 4.75 -1.11
C PRO A 25 -0.37 4.37 0.34
N TYR A 26 0.22 5.29 1.05
CA TYR A 26 0.49 5.23 2.50
C TYR A 26 1.58 4.25 2.93
N CYS A 27 2.19 3.51 2.03
CA CYS A 27 3.11 2.43 2.38
C CYS A 27 4.57 2.83 2.24
N ILE A 28 5.44 2.08 2.89
CA ILE A 28 6.89 2.19 2.72
C ILE A 28 7.34 1.00 1.88
N ALA A 29 8.12 1.29 0.85
CA ALA A 29 8.77 0.27 0.02
C ALA A 29 10.27 0.49 0.03
N ALA A 30 11.03 -0.60 0.04
CA ALA A 30 12.48 -0.50 0.04
C ALA A 30 13.10 -1.77 -0.52
N GLY A 31 14.33 -1.64 -0.95
CA GLY A 31 15.15 -2.77 -1.38
C GLY A 31 15.30 -2.91 -2.88
N ASN A 32 16.14 -3.82 -3.27
CA ASN A 32 16.36 -4.20 -4.66
C ASN A 32 16.03 -5.71 -4.78
N ARG A 33 14.95 -6.02 -5.34
CA ARG A 33 13.76 -5.28 -5.79
C ARG A 33 12.95 -4.80 -4.58
N ALA A 34 12.29 -3.66 -4.74
CA ALA A 34 11.53 -3.06 -3.65
C ALA A 34 10.36 -3.96 -3.20
N ARG A 35 10.16 -4.02 -1.90
CA ARG A 35 9.04 -4.72 -1.28
C ARG A 35 8.40 -3.82 -0.24
N LEU A 36 7.10 -4.01 -0.02
CA LEU A 36 6.40 -3.24 0.99
C LEU A 36 6.80 -3.72 2.39
N SER A 37 7.16 -2.78 3.25
CA SER A 37 7.56 -3.10 4.63
C SER A 37 6.51 -2.71 5.66
N GLY A 38 5.60 -1.83 5.34
CA GLY A 38 4.55 -1.39 6.25
C GLY A 38 3.94 -0.07 5.84
N ILE A 39 3.20 0.52 6.76
CA ILE A 39 2.60 1.84 6.59
C ILE A 39 3.58 2.92 7.00
N ASN A 40 3.59 4.03 6.27
CA ASN A 40 4.43 5.19 6.55
C ASN A 40 3.88 5.99 7.73
N VAL A 41 3.92 5.39 8.93
CA VAL A 41 3.29 5.96 10.12
C VAL A 41 3.81 7.37 10.41
N ILE A 42 5.12 7.54 10.43
CA ILE A 42 5.74 8.85 10.76
C ILE A 42 5.30 9.91 9.75
N GLY A 43 5.33 9.59 8.46
CA GLY A 43 4.91 10.53 7.43
C GLY A 43 3.45 10.89 7.51
N LEU A 44 2.59 9.94 7.83
CA LEU A 44 1.15 10.19 7.99
C LEU A 44 0.87 11.06 9.19
N GLU A 45 1.54 10.79 10.31
CA GLU A 45 1.41 11.62 11.52
C GLU A 45 1.87 13.07 11.27
N ARG A 46 2.98 13.23 10.56
CA ARG A 46 3.48 14.56 10.20
C ARG A 46 2.52 15.34 9.31
N ARG A 47 1.72 14.65 8.52
CA ARG A 47 0.73 15.26 7.63
C ARG A 47 -0.62 15.42 8.29
N GLY A 48 -0.74 15.15 9.58
CA GLY A 48 -1.95 15.39 10.33
C GLY A 48 -3.02 14.33 10.27
N PHE A 49 -2.67 13.13 9.83
CA PHE A 49 -3.63 12.00 9.82
C PHE A 49 -4.01 11.65 11.25
N ALA A 50 -5.31 11.45 11.48
CA ALA A 50 -5.80 11.09 12.81
C ALA A 50 -5.24 9.72 13.23
N PRO A 51 -4.94 9.52 14.53
CA PRO A 51 -4.45 8.21 15.00
C PRO A 51 -5.36 7.04 14.66
N LYS A 52 -6.67 7.23 14.68
CA LYS A 52 -7.65 6.21 14.28
C LYS A 52 -7.46 5.80 12.83
N THR A 53 -7.24 6.76 11.96
CA THR A 53 -7.03 6.51 10.53
C THR A 53 -5.74 5.74 10.30
N VAL A 54 -4.67 6.12 10.98
CA VAL A 54 -3.39 5.43 10.87
C VAL A 54 -3.52 3.98 11.33
N THR A 55 -4.19 3.76 12.46
CA THR A 55 -4.42 2.40 12.98
C THR A 55 -5.24 1.57 11.99
N ALA A 56 -6.28 2.15 11.42
CA ALA A 56 -7.12 1.46 10.43
C ALA A 56 -6.33 1.11 9.18
N LEU A 57 -5.47 2.01 8.69
CA LEU A 57 -4.61 1.75 7.54
C LEU A 57 -3.60 0.63 7.82
N ARG A 58 -3.08 0.55 9.04
CA ARG A 58 -2.20 -0.55 9.44
C ARG A 58 -2.92 -1.89 9.43
N ASP A 59 -4.16 -1.92 9.93
CA ASP A 59 -4.97 -3.13 9.90
C ASP A 59 -5.30 -3.55 8.46
N LEU A 60 -5.65 -2.59 7.63
CA LEU A 60 -5.93 -2.83 6.21
C LEU A 60 -4.69 -3.42 5.52
N PHE A 61 -3.53 -2.82 5.74
CA PHE A 61 -2.27 -3.30 5.17
C PHE A 61 -2.01 -4.76 5.59
N ARG A 62 -2.15 -5.06 6.87
CA ARG A 62 -1.90 -6.40 7.38
C ARG A 62 -2.81 -7.43 6.70
N GLN A 63 -4.09 -7.11 6.57
CA GLN A 63 -5.05 -8.03 5.96
C GLN A 63 -4.85 -8.17 4.47
N LEU A 64 -4.58 -7.07 3.77
CA LEU A 64 -4.46 -7.06 2.31
C LEU A 64 -3.12 -7.61 1.85
N ILE A 65 -2.02 -7.17 2.45
CA ILE A 65 -0.67 -7.48 1.97
C ILE A 65 -0.09 -8.72 2.64
N ARG A 66 -0.32 -8.87 3.94
CA ARG A 66 0.26 -9.97 4.73
C ARG A 66 -0.71 -11.10 5.01
N GLY A 67 -1.92 -11.02 4.47
CA GLY A 67 -2.90 -12.07 4.62
C GLY A 67 -2.59 -13.30 3.78
N ASN A 68 -3.40 -14.34 3.99
CA ASN A 68 -3.27 -15.60 3.27
C ASN A 68 -4.24 -15.65 2.08
N GLY A 69 -3.94 -16.53 1.12
CA GLY A 69 -4.79 -16.76 -0.03
C GLY A 69 -4.52 -15.80 -1.18
N LEU A 70 -5.41 -15.78 -2.14
CA LEU A 70 -5.26 -14.96 -3.34
C LEU A 70 -5.44 -13.48 -3.00
N PHE A 71 -4.62 -12.64 -3.62
CA PHE A 71 -4.69 -11.19 -3.43
C PHE A 71 -6.08 -10.65 -3.78
N ALA A 72 -6.67 -11.12 -4.88
CA ALA A 72 -8.00 -10.67 -5.30
C ALA A 72 -9.06 -10.95 -4.25
N SER A 73 -8.99 -12.11 -3.60
CA SER A 73 -9.92 -12.48 -2.52
C SER A 73 -9.71 -11.60 -1.29
N ARG A 74 -8.46 -11.37 -0.92
CA ARG A 74 -8.14 -10.48 0.21
C ARG A 74 -8.62 -9.07 -0.06
N LEU A 75 -8.42 -8.57 -1.29
CA LEU A 75 -8.87 -7.25 -1.68
C LEU A 75 -10.38 -7.11 -1.56
N GLN A 76 -11.13 -8.12 -1.98
CA GLN A 76 -12.58 -8.12 -1.87
C GLN A 76 -13.03 -8.05 -0.40
N ASP A 77 -12.43 -8.86 0.46
CA ASP A 77 -12.75 -8.87 1.88
C ASP A 77 -12.43 -7.53 2.54
N VAL A 78 -11.28 -6.96 2.21
CA VAL A 78 -10.84 -5.68 2.77
C VAL A 78 -11.76 -4.54 2.33
N ARG A 79 -12.19 -4.54 1.07
CA ARG A 79 -13.15 -3.53 0.59
C ARG A 79 -14.46 -3.59 1.35
N ALA A 80 -14.94 -4.78 1.67
CA ALA A 80 -16.19 -4.94 2.42
C ALA A 80 -16.04 -4.46 3.86
N HIS A 81 -14.85 -4.61 4.45
CA HIS A 81 -14.61 -4.29 5.85
C HIS A 81 -14.19 -2.82 6.06
N PHE A 82 -13.41 -2.26 5.14
CA PHE A 82 -12.90 -0.90 5.23
C PHE A 82 -13.54 -0.03 4.16
N SER A 83 -14.63 0.65 4.51
CA SER A 83 -15.34 1.52 3.59
C SER A 83 -15.76 2.81 4.28
N GLY A 84 -16.17 3.79 3.50
CA GLY A 84 -16.77 5.01 4.03
C GLY A 84 -15.81 6.14 4.36
N GLN A 85 -14.49 5.96 4.18
CA GLN A 85 -13.51 7.02 4.38
C GLN A 85 -12.73 7.28 3.09
N SER A 86 -12.46 8.55 2.82
CA SER A 86 -11.76 8.96 1.61
C SER A 86 -10.36 8.37 1.50
N GLU A 87 -9.68 8.16 2.63
CA GLU A 87 -8.35 7.55 2.67
C GLU A 87 -8.37 6.12 2.12
N PHE A 88 -9.39 5.35 2.46
CA PHE A 88 -9.55 3.99 1.93
C PHE A 88 -9.91 3.99 0.46
N ASP A 89 -10.81 4.88 0.06
CA ASP A 89 -11.22 5.02 -1.34
C ASP A 89 -10.03 5.34 -2.24
N LEU A 90 -9.16 6.23 -1.78
CA LEU A 90 -7.96 6.60 -2.52
C LEU A 90 -7.05 5.38 -2.76
N LEU A 91 -6.87 4.55 -1.74
CA LEU A 91 -6.06 3.34 -1.85
C LEU A 91 -6.69 2.33 -2.81
N PHE A 92 -8.00 2.09 -2.68
CA PHE A 92 -8.69 1.13 -3.55
C PHE A 92 -8.73 1.61 -5.00
N ASP A 93 -8.97 2.89 -5.23
CA ASP A 93 -8.95 3.46 -6.59
C ASP A 93 -7.56 3.31 -7.21
N PHE A 94 -6.52 3.53 -6.43
CA PHE A 94 -5.16 3.35 -6.91
C PHE A 94 -4.91 1.91 -7.35
N ILE A 95 -5.37 0.93 -6.57
CA ILE A 95 -5.23 -0.49 -6.90
C ILE A 95 -6.05 -0.84 -8.14
N ASP A 96 -7.28 -0.33 -8.24
CA ASP A 96 -8.15 -0.61 -9.38
C ASP A 96 -7.55 -0.12 -10.69
N ASN A 97 -6.75 0.92 -10.64
CA ASN A 97 -6.10 1.50 -11.81
C ASN A 97 -4.66 1.02 -11.97
N ALA A 98 -4.28 -0.08 -11.31
CA ALA A 98 -2.95 -0.64 -11.42
C ALA A 98 -2.62 -0.99 -12.87
N GLY A 99 -1.42 -0.62 -13.28
CA GLY A 99 -0.96 -0.84 -14.63
C GLY A 99 -0.39 -2.24 -14.87
N ARG A 100 0.35 -2.38 -15.96
CA ARG A 100 0.90 -3.65 -16.41
C ARG A 100 1.86 -4.31 -15.42
N ASN A 101 2.48 -3.53 -14.54
CA ASN A 101 3.49 -4.05 -13.61
C ASN A 101 2.89 -4.61 -12.31
N GLY A 102 1.57 -4.41 -12.10
CA GLY A 102 0.90 -4.91 -10.91
C GLY A 102 1.27 -4.16 -9.64
N VAL A 103 0.80 -4.65 -8.50
CA VAL A 103 0.98 -4.04 -7.18
C VAL A 103 2.15 -4.71 -6.45
N CYS A 104 3.03 -3.89 -5.88
CA CYS A 104 4.16 -4.36 -5.08
C CYS A 104 3.66 -5.10 -3.84
N GLN A 105 4.32 -6.19 -3.48
CA GLN A 105 3.96 -7.03 -2.34
C GLN A 105 5.01 -6.92 -1.24
N SER A 106 4.73 -7.52 -0.11
CA SER A 106 5.69 -7.62 0.99
C SER A 106 6.65 -8.79 0.77
N PHE A 107 7.70 -8.86 1.57
CA PHE A 107 8.56 -10.02 1.58
C PHE A 107 7.76 -11.26 1.96
N LYS A 108 8.05 -12.37 1.31
CA LYS A 108 7.52 -13.67 1.73
C LYS A 108 8.14 -14.06 3.06
N ARG A 109 7.32 -14.65 3.88
CA ARG A 109 7.81 -15.23 5.13
C ARG A 109 8.35 -16.63 4.90
#